data_fe32998f5c9763bee2194c05803e0344
#
_entry.id   fe32998f5c9763bee2194c05803e0344
#
_cell.length_a   1.000
_cell.length_b   1.000
_cell.length_c   1.000
_cell.angle_alpha   90.00
_cell.angle_beta   90.00
_cell.angle_gamma   90.00
#
_symmetry.space_group_name_H-M   'P 1'
#
loop_
_entity.id
_entity.type
_entity.pdbx_description
1 polymer ?
#
loop_
_entity_poly.entity_id
_entity_poly.type
_entity_poly.pdbx_seq_one_letter_code
_entity_poly.pdbx_strand_id
1 'polypeptide(L)'
;MLKSATFRLHFIVFLWGFTAILGKLITVGSEKLVFYRMLFAAVFLYVFIRFVRGRSLKISKTLLLKLVGIGALMAFHWYFFFHSIKVSNVSIALSCLSLSTLFAAIIEPLVFKRKIDWAEVIMGLVIVACIGLIFQVEFRYKWGIFFGVLTAFFGTLFSVFNGKLYGKTSSGNIIFYEIFGGWFVFAVIYLLSGRIGDLGEISYRDLALLILLASLFTAYPMFESVNLMKYISPFTLILTVNLEPIYGIILAYFIFGESEQMSVVFYLASVVMVLAIVANGIIKSRKAAKLMKTPTAA
;
A
#
# COMPACT_ATOMS: atom_id res chain seq x y z
N MET A 1 -1.92 -1.90 -27.54
CA MET A 1 -1.33 -1.09 -26.46
C MET A 1 -2.18 -1.12 -25.18
N LEU A 2 -3.48 -0.81 -25.20
CA LEU A 2 -4.34 -0.80 -23.99
C LEU A 2 -4.44 -2.18 -23.32
N LYS A 3 -4.68 -3.27 -24.08
CA LYS A 3 -4.70 -4.65 -23.54
C LYS A 3 -3.40 -5.03 -22.84
N SER A 4 -2.25 -4.61 -23.38
CA SER A 4 -0.94 -4.82 -22.75
C SER A 4 -0.79 -4.02 -21.45
N ALA A 5 -1.29 -2.78 -21.39
CA ALA A 5 -1.24 -1.96 -20.18
C ALA A 5 -2.12 -2.53 -19.07
N THR A 6 -3.33 -3.02 -19.40
CA THR A 6 -4.21 -3.68 -18.44
C THR A 6 -3.58 -4.96 -17.89
N PHE A 7 -3.00 -5.81 -18.72
CA PHE A 7 -2.29 -7.01 -18.27
C PHE A 7 -1.14 -6.66 -17.31
N ARG A 8 -0.31 -5.68 -17.67
CA ARG A 8 0.81 -5.22 -16.82
C ARG A 8 0.31 -4.67 -15.48
N LEU A 9 -0.84 -3.98 -15.48
CA LEU A 9 -1.47 -3.50 -14.25
C LEU A 9 -1.87 -4.66 -13.34
N HIS A 10 -2.61 -5.65 -13.84
CA HIS A 10 -2.98 -6.83 -13.06
C HIS A 10 -1.74 -7.59 -12.57
N PHE A 11 -0.70 -7.67 -13.39
CA PHE A 11 0.54 -8.33 -13.00
C PHE A 11 1.23 -7.63 -11.82
N ILE A 12 1.35 -6.29 -11.82
CA ILE A 12 1.96 -5.58 -10.68
C ILE A 12 1.08 -5.66 -9.42
N VAL A 13 -0.24 -5.65 -9.54
CA VAL A 13 -1.14 -5.83 -8.39
C VAL A 13 -1.05 -7.24 -7.83
N PHE A 14 -0.92 -8.25 -8.69
CA PHE A 14 -0.63 -9.62 -8.28
C PHE A 14 0.72 -9.71 -7.55
N LEU A 15 1.77 -9.03 -8.02
CA LEU A 15 3.05 -8.95 -7.32
C LEU A 15 2.89 -8.31 -5.93
N TRP A 16 2.07 -7.27 -5.80
CA TRP A 16 1.79 -6.68 -4.48
C TRP A 16 1.11 -7.68 -3.55
N GLY A 17 0.19 -8.51 -4.03
CA GLY A 17 -0.40 -9.60 -3.24
C GLY A 17 0.65 -10.55 -2.65
N PHE A 18 1.76 -10.82 -3.35
CA PHE A 18 2.90 -11.59 -2.83
C PHE A 18 3.69 -10.87 -1.73
N THR A 19 3.56 -9.55 -1.61
CA THR A 19 4.26 -8.79 -0.56
C THR A 19 3.94 -9.30 0.84
N ALA A 20 2.66 -9.62 1.09
CA ALA A 20 2.21 -10.18 2.35
C ALA A 20 2.78 -11.58 2.62
N ILE A 21 2.85 -12.41 1.57
CA ILE A 21 3.44 -13.76 1.63
C ILE A 21 4.91 -13.68 2.04
N LEU A 22 5.69 -12.84 1.34
CA LEU A 22 7.10 -12.63 1.68
C LEU A 22 7.26 -12.07 3.09
N GLY A 23 6.38 -11.15 3.51
CA GLY A 23 6.36 -10.62 4.86
C GLY A 23 6.18 -11.68 5.94
N LYS A 24 5.39 -12.73 5.68
CA LYS A 24 5.24 -13.89 6.58
C LYS A 24 6.45 -14.82 6.53
N LEU A 25 7.04 -15.03 5.34
CA LEU A 25 8.20 -15.92 5.15
C LEU A 25 9.50 -15.37 5.73
N ILE A 26 9.69 -14.05 5.73
CA ILE A 26 10.86 -13.37 6.30
C ILE A 26 10.77 -13.44 7.82
N THR A 27 11.82 -13.99 8.48
CA THR A 27 11.76 -14.28 9.92
C THR A 27 12.14 -13.09 10.81
N VAL A 28 12.91 -12.11 10.30
CA VAL A 28 13.26 -10.90 11.06
C VAL A 28 12.04 -10.08 11.47
N GLY A 29 12.17 -9.33 12.57
CA GLY A 29 11.10 -8.45 13.08
C GLY A 29 10.64 -7.41 12.06
N SER A 30 9.41 -6.92 12.21
CA SER A 30 8.76 -6.00 11.24
C SER A 30 9.55 -4.71 11.03
N GLU A 31 10.17 -4.16 12.07
CA GLU A 31 11.01 -2.97 12.00
C GLU A 31 12.22 -3.20 11.09
N LYS A 32 12.94 -4.30 11.34
CA LYS A 32 14.13 -4.69 10.58
C LYS A 32 13.78 -5.02 9.13
N LEU A 33 12.63 -5.69 8.90
CA LEU A 33 12.11 -5.99 7.57
C LEU A 33 11.88 -4.69 6.78
N VAL A 34 11.18 -3.71 7.36
CA VAL A 34 10.89 -2.44 6.68
C VAL A 34 12.16 -1.65 6.44
N PHE A 35 13.07 -1.59 7.40
CA PHE A 35 14.37 -0.93 7.24
C PHE A 35 15.13 -1.46 6.00
N TYR A 36 15.32 -2.77 5.91
CA TYR A 36 16.06 -3.36 4.78
C TYR A 36 15.29 -3.32 3.47
N ARG A 37 13.96 -3.52 3.50
CA ARG A 37 13.12 -3.37 2.31
C ARG A 37 13.30 -1.98 1.71
N MET A 38 13.22 -0.92 2.52
CA MET A 38 13.35 0.45 2.04
C MET A 38 14.78 0.77 1.61
N LEU A 39 15.79 0.30 2.33
CA LEU A 39 17.19 0.47 1.95
C LEU A 39 17.47 -0.12 0.56
N PHE A 40 17.16 -1.39 0.37
CA PHE A 40 17.42 -2.07 -0.90
C PHE A 40 16.57 -1.48 -2.04
N ALA A 41 15.29 -1.16 -1.80
CA ALA A 41 14.46 -0.51 -2.81
C ALA A 41 15.01 0.88 -3.19
N ALA A 42 15.50 1.68 -2.23
CA ALA A 42 16.13 2.96 -2.52
C ALA A 42 17.40 2.79 -3.36
N VAL A 43 18.25 1.80 -3.04
CA VAL A 43 19.46 1.50 -3.83
C VAL A 43 19.08 1.09 -5.24
N PHE A 44 18.14 0.17 -5.43
CA PHE A 44 17.68 -0.23 -6.77
C PHE A 44 17.12 0.94 -7.58
N LEU A 45 16.27 1.76 -6.96
CA LEU A 45 15.70 2.94 -7.63
C LEU A 45 16.77 3.97 -7.98
N TYR A 46 17.73 4.22 -7.08
CA TYR A 46 18.87 5.11 -7.36
C TYR A 46 19.65 4.65 -8.57
N VAL A 47 20.09 3.40 -8.57
CA VAL A 47 20.84 2.80 -9.69
C VAL A 47 20.01 2.88 -10.98
N PHE A 48 18.75 2.49 -10.94
CA PHE A 48 17.88 2.49 -12.11
C PHE A 48 17.66 3.91 -12.67
N ILE A 49 17.34 4.89 -11.82
CA ILE A 49 17.04 6.26 -12.25
C ILE A 49 18.31 6.92 -12.76
N ARG A 50 19.45 6.75 -12.06
CA ARG A 50 20.68 7.47 -12.36
C ARG A 50 21.43 6.87 -13.55
N PHE A 51 21.57 5.54 -13.60
CA PHE A 51 22.43 4.86 -14.55
C PHE A 51 21.66 4.26 -15.74
N VAL A 52 20.45 3.72 -15.52
CA VAL A 52 19.66 3.12 -16.61
C VAL A 52 18.83 4.19 -17.34
N ARG A 53 18.23 5.15 -16.60
CA ARG A 53 17.40 6.21 -17.19
C ARG A 53 18.15 7.52 -17.44
N GLY A 54 19.37 7.68 -16.94
CA GLY A 54 20.18 8.89 -17.09
C GLY A 54 19.54 10.16 -16.51
N ARG A 55 18.59 10.03 -15.56
CA ARG A 55 17.82 11.16 -15.03
C ARG A 55 18.45 11.73 -13.76
N SER A 56 18.27 13.05 -13.58
CA SER A 56 18.71 13.76 -12.38
C SER A 56 17.72 13.55 -11.23
N LEU A 57 18.27 13.35 -10.02
CA LEU A 57 17.52 13.31 -8.76
C LEU A 57 17.43 14.68 -8.08
N LYS A 58 17.85 15.77 -8.74
CA LYS A 58 17.81 17.12 -8.14
C LYS A 58 16.36 17.57 -7.91
N ILE A 59 16.05 17.98 -6.68
CA ILE A 59 14.79 18.58 -6.27
C ILE A 59 15.05 19.74 -5.29
N SER A 60 14.04 20.59 -5.05
CA SER A 60 14.16 21.65 -4.06
C SER A 60 14.13 21.09 -2.61
N LYS A 61 14.79 21.80 -1.68
CA LYS A 61 14.79 21.41 -0.26
C LYS A 61 13.37 21.29 0.32
N THR A 62 12.49 22.21 -0.06
CA THR A 62 11.08 22.19 0.39
C THR A 62 10.34 20.94 -0.10
N LEU A 63 10.60 20.51 -1.35
CA LEU A 63 9.99 19.28 -1.87
C LEU A 63 10.60 18.05 -1.22
N LEU A 64 11.92 18.03 -0.98
CA LEU A 64 12.60 16.96 -0.26
C LEU A 64 11.98 16.72 1.12
N LEU A 65 11.80 17.78 1.93
CA LEU A 65 11.20 17.64 3.27
C LEU A 65 9.77 17.07 3.21
N LYS A 66 8.97 17.50 2.22
CA LYS A 66 7.62 16.95 2.02
C LYS A 66 7.66 15.47 1.66
N LEU A 67 8.55 15.07 0.74
CA LEU A 67 8.68 13.67 0.32
C LEU A 67 9.23 12.78 1.44
N VAL A 68 10.16 13.28 2.26
CA VAL A 68 10.63 12.56 3.46
C VAL A 68 9.50 12.36 4.47
N GLY A 69 8.66 13.38 4.71
CA GLY A 69 7.51 13.27 5.59
C GLY A 69 6.47 12.25 5.08
N ILE A 70 6.19 12.25 3.77
CA ILE A 70 5.31 11.25 3.15
C ILE A 70 5.96 9.86 3.20
N GLY A 71 7.27 9.78 2.99
CA GLY A 71 8.04 8.55 3.15
C GLY A 71 7.96 7.97 4.57
N ALA A 72 7.95 8.82 5.59
CA ALA A 72 7.70 8.38 6.97
C ALA A 72 6.32 7.73 7.12
N LEU A 73 5.26 8.34 6.57
CA LEU A 73 3.91 7.76 6.59
C LEU A 73 3.87 6.40 5.88
N MET A 74 4.55 6.28 4.73
CA MET A 74 4.68 5.01 4.01
C MET A 74 5.45 3.97 4.82
N ALA A 75 6.52 4.36 5.51
CA ALA A 75 7.30 3.45 6.35
C ALA A 75 6.48 2.92 7.53
N PHE A 76 5.70 3.78 8.20
CA PHE A 76 4.78 3.35 9.26
C PHE A 76 3.65 2.47 8.71
N HIS A 77 3.09 2.77 7.54
CA HIS A 77 2.13 1.90 6.86
C HIS A 77 2.71 0.48 6.68
N TRP A 78 3.92 0.35 6.13
CA TRP A 78 4.56 -0.95 5.96
C TRP A 78 4.93 -1.63 7.27
N TYR A 79 5.38 -0.86 8.25
CA TYR A 79 5.68 -1.41 9.58
C TYR A 79 4.44 -2.04 10.21
N PHE A 80 3.33 -1.31 10.27
CA PHE A 80 2.09 -1.83 10.83
C PHE A 80 1.52 -2.99 10.01
N PHE A 81 1.67 -2.96 8.69
CA PHE A 81 1.26 -4.06 7.81
C PHE A 81 2.00 -5.36 8.14
N PHE A 82 3.33 -5.34 8.14
CA PHE A 82 4.09 -6.53 8.47
C PHE A 82 3.96 -6.93 9.93
N HIS A 83 3.79 -5.98 10.83
CA HIS A 83 3.54 -6.28 12.23
C HIS A 83 2.17 -6.95 12.43
N SER A 84 1.13 -6.48 11.75
CA SER A 84 -0.18 -7.14 11.70
C SER A 84 -0.06 -8.60 11.25
N ILE A 85 0.67 -8.86 10.15
CA ILE A 85 0.91 -10.23 9.66
C ILE A 85 1.60 -11.10 10.72
N LYS A 86 2.63 -10.57 11.39
CA LYS A 86 3.44 -11.32 12.36
C LYS A 86 2.69 -11.66 13.65
N VAL A 87 1.76 -10.81 14.08
CA VAL A 87 0.95 -11.04 15.30
C VAL A 87 -0.41 -11.68 15.01
N SER A 88 -0.73 -11.89 13.74
CA SER A 88 -1.95 -12.61 13.32
C SER A 88 -1.66 -13.52 12.11
N ASN A 89 -2.15 -13.14 10.93
CA ASN A 89 -1.88 -13.81 9.67
C ASN A 89 -2.06 -12.85 8.48
N VAL A 90 -1.77 -13.34 7.27
CA VAL A 90 -1.87 -12.58 6.03
C VAL A 90 -3.31 -12.14 5.75
N SER A 91 -4.26 -13.05 5.97
CA SER A 91 -5.69 -12.82 5.69
C SER A 91 -6.27 -11.67 6.50
N ILE A 92 -5.97 -11.59 7.81
CA ILE A 92 -6.38 -10.49 8.68
C ILE A 92 -5.76 -9.16 8.22
N ALA A 93 -4.45 -9.13 8.01
CA ALA A 93 -3.75 -7.90 7.63
C ALA A 93 -4.30 -7.31 6.31
N LEU A 94 -4.49 -8.16 5.30
CA LEU A 94 -5.02 -7.74 4.00
C LEU A 94 -6.49 -7.31 4.05
N SER A 95 -7.33 -7.98 4.84
CA SER A 95 -8.73 -7.60 5.00
C SER A 95 -8.86 -6.20 5.61
N CYS A 96 -8.02 -5.87 6.59
CA CYS A 96 -8.02 -4.54 7.22
C CYS A 96 -7.65 -3.41 6.24
N LEU A 97 -6.89 -3.67 5.16
CA LEU A 97 -6.59 -2.66 4.14
C LEU A 97 -7.86 -2.06 3.51
N SER A 98 -8.96 -2.81 3.47
CA SER A 98 -10.25 -2.33 2.95
C SER A 98 -10.77 -1.09 3.69
N LEU A 99 -10.37 -0.89 4.96
CA LEU A 99 -10.70 0.32 5.75
C LEU A 99 -10.16 1.61 5.14
N SER A 100 -9.15 1.52 4.25
CA SER A 100 -8.66 2.67 3.49
C SER A 100 -9.78 3.39 2.74
N THR A 101 -10.83 2.68 2.35
CA THR A 101 -12.02 3.26 1.67
C THR A 101 -12.71 4.29 2.57
N LEU A 102 -12.94 3.96 3.86
CA LEU A 102 -13.55 4.92 4.79
C LEU A 102 -12.60 6.07 5.10
N PHE A 103 -11.34 5.76 5.41
CA PHE A 103 -10.36 6.79 5.70
C PHE A 103 -10.20 7.75 4.52
N ALA A 104 -10.17 7.26 3.28
CA ALA A 104 -10.11 8.09 2.08
C ALA A 104 -11.36 8.95 1.91
N ALA A 105 -12.56 8.40 2.15
CA ALA A 105 -13.83 9.13 2.05
C ALA A 105 -13.91 10.35 2.99
N ILE A 106 -13.11 10.34 4.08
CA ILE A 106 -13.07 11.44 5.06
C ILE A 106 -11.83 12.31 4.84
N ILE A 107 -10.64 11.72 4.75
CA ILE A 107 -9.36 12.45 4.72
C ILE A 107 -9.17 13.18 3.39
N GLU A 108 -9.53 12.55 2.26
CA GLU A 108 -9.32 13.14 0.95
C GLU A 108 -10.13 14.45 0.75
N PRO A 109 -11.44 14.54 1.08
CA PRO A 109 -12.19 15.79 1.05
C PRO A 109 -11.58 16.87 1.93
N LEU A 110 -11.12 16.54 3.15
CA LEU A 110 -10.50 17.50 4.07
C LEU A 110 -9.20 18.08 3.49
N VAL A 111 -8.35 17.20 2.93
CA VAL A 111 -7.04 17.58 2.40
C VAL A 111 -7.14 18.35 1.10
N PHE A 112 -8.10 18.02 0.23
CA PHE A 112 -8.33 18.70 -1.06
C PHE A 112 -9.43 19.79 -1.01
N LYS A 113 -10.00 20.07 0.18
CA LYS A 113 -11.05 21.07 0.39
C LYS A 113 -12.27 20.89 -0.51
N ARG A 114 -12.73 19.64 -0.69
CA ARG A 114 -13.93 19.31 -1.46
C ARG A 114 -15.03 18.77 -0.56
N LYS A 115 -16.25 18.73 -1.08
CA LYS A 115 -17.41 18.19 -0.34
C LYS A 115 -17.25 16.69 -0.13
N ILE A 116 -17.68 16.22 1.04
CA ILE A 116 -17.76 14.78 1.36
C ILE A 116 -18.81 14.13 0.45
N ASP A 117 -18.47 13.00 -0.13
CA ASP A 117 -19.41 12.15 -0.86
C ASP A 117 -19.97 11.10 0.10
N TRP A 118 -21.24 11.30 0.51
CA TRP A 118 -21.90 10.41 1.46
C TRP A 118 -22.01 8.96 0.97
N ALA A 119 -22.05 8.73 -0.35
CA ALA A 119 -22.05 7.37 -0.88
C ALA A 119 -20.73 6.65 -0.55
N GLU A 120 -19.57 7.34 -0.63
CA GLU A 120 -18.28 6.80 -0.23
C GLU A 120 -18.23 6.51 1.27
N VAL A 121 -18.78 7.39 2.10
CA VAL A 121 -18.86 7.19 3.55
C VAL A 121 -19.70 5.98 3.91
N ILE A 122 -20.88 5.83 3.30
CA ILE A 122 -21.77 4.68 3.52
C ILE A 122 -21.06 3.37 3.16
N MET A 123 -20.39 3.32 2.00
CA MET A 123 -19.61 2.13 1.62
C MET A 123 -18.47 1.84 2.61
N GLY A 124 -17.80 2.87 3.09
CA GLY A 124 -16.80 2.74 4.15
C GLY A 124 -17.37 2.23 5.47
N LEU A 125 -18.57 2.65 5.87
CA LEU A 125 -19.24 2.16 7.07
C LEU A 125 -19.65 0.69 6.94
N VAL A 126 -20.05 0.23 5.76
CA VAL A 126 -20.28 -1.20 5.49
C VAL A 126 -18.98 -2.00 5.74
N ILE A 127 -17.84 -1.49 5.28
CA ILE A 127 -16.55 -2.14 5.52
C ILE A 127 -16.22 -2.17 7.02
N VAL A 128 -16.46 -1.09 7.75
CA VAL A 128 -16.28 -1.07 9.22
C VAL A 128 -17.14 -2.10 9.91
N ALA A 129 -18.42 -2.24 9.52
CA ALA A 129 -19.29 -3.27 10.07
C ALA A 129 -18.76 -4.69 9.80
N CYS A 130 -18.25 -4.96 8.59
CA CYS A 130 -17.60 -6.23 8.25
C CYS A 130 -16.35 -6.49 9.13
N ILE A 131 -15.48 -5.50 9.31
CA ILE A 131 -14.31 -5.64 10.20
C ILE A 131 -14.74 -5.83 11.65
N GLY A 132 -15.83 -5.18 12.10
CA GLY A 132 -16.41 -5.41 13.42
C GLY A 132 -16.89 -6.85 13.61
N LEU A 133 -17.53 -7.45 12.61
CA LEU A 133 -17.90 -8.87 12.62
C LEU A 133 -16.66 -9.77 12.65
N ILE A 134 -15.66 -9.50 11.83
CA ILE A 134 -14.39 -10.23 11.84
C ILE A 134 -13.73 -10.14 13.23
N PHE A 135 -13.72 -8.96 13.85
CA PHE A 135 -13.17 -8.77 15.19
C PHE A 135 -13.86 -9.64 16.23
N GLN A 136 -15.20 -9.77 16.17
CA GLN A 136 -15.95 -10.60 17.09
C GLN A 136 -15.65 -12.10 16.94
N VAL A 137 -15.60 -12.61 15.71
CA VAL A 137 -15.40 -14.05 15.47
C VAL A 137 -13.94 -14.47 15.51
N GLU A 138 -13.03 -13.53 15.22
CA GLU A 138 -11.58 -13.77 15.17
C GLU A 138 -10.84 -12.98 16.29
N PHE A 139 -11.45 -12.85 17.45
CA PHE A 139 -10.93 -12.05 18.58
C PHE A 139 -9.50 -12.47 19.01
N ARG A 140 -9.11 -13.71 18.75
CA ARG A 140 -7.73 -14.20 18.94
C ARG A 140 -6.70 -13.33 18.19
N TYR A 141 -7.11 -12.68 17.09
CA TYR A 141 -6.28 -11.82 16.26
C TYR A 141 -6.45 -10.31 16.51
N LYS A 142 -6.99 -9.93 17.68
CA LYS A 142 -7.28 -8.53 18.05
C LYS A 142 -6.12 -7.56 17.80
N TRP A 143 -4.90 -7.96 18.10
CA TRP A 143 -3.73 -7.13 17.85
C TRP A 143 -3.39 -7.03 16.36
N GLY A 144 -3.56 -8.11 15.61
CA GLY A 144 -3.41 -8.07 14.14
C GLY A 144 -4.40 -7.12 13.51
N ILE A 145 -5.66 -7.15 13.92
CA ILE A 145 -6.70 -6.23 13.45
C ILE A 145 -6.35 -4.79 13.84
N PHE A 146 -5.92 -4.54 15.09
CA PHE A 146 -5.51 -3.20 15.54
C PHE A 146 -4.39 -2.63 14.66
N PHE A 147 -3.30 -3.38 14.42
CA PHE A 147 -2.22 -2.94 13.54
C PHE A 147 -2.65 -2.87 12.07
N GLY A 148 -3.58 -3.72 11.64
CA GLY A 148 -4.20 -3.64 10.32
C GLY A 148 -4.99 -2.35 10.11
N VAL A 149 -5.72 -1.87 11.11
CA VAL A 149 -6.40 -0.56 11.10
C VAL A 149 -5.38 0.58 10.95
N LEU A 150 -4.29 0.55 11.73
CA LEU A 150 -3.21 1.54 11.60
C LEU A 150 -2.57 1.48 10.21
N THR A 151 -2.39 0.29 9.65
CA THR A 151 -1.92 0.11 8.27
C THR A 151 -2.79 0.87 7.28
N ALA A 152 -4.10 0.66 7.32
CA ALA A 152 -5.05 1.33 6.43
C ALA A 152 -5.04 2.85 6.62
N PHE A 153 -4.97 3.33 7.87
CA PHE A 153 -4.90 4.75 8.18
C PHE A 153 -3.65 5.43 7.62
N PHE A 154 -2.45 4.90 7.93
CA PHE A 154 -1.19 5.46 7.44
C PHE A 154 -1.06 5.34 5.92
N GLY A 155 -1.54 4.24 5.33
CA GLY A 155 -1.58 4.05 3.88
C GLY A 155 -2.47 5.08 3.18
N THR A 156 -3.60 5.42 3.78
CA THR A 156 -4.48 6.48 3.27
C THR A 156 -3.84 7.85 3.37
N LEU A 157 -3.23 8.20 4.52
CA LEU A 157 -2.50 9.46 4.67
C LEU A 157 -1.39 9.59 3.63
N PHE A 158 -0.56 8.56 3.48
CA PHE A 158 0.47 8.47 2.46
C PHE A 158 -0.10 8.74 1.06
N SER A 159 -1.14 8.01 0.66
CA SER A 159 -1.74 8.12 -0.68
C SER A 159 -2.32 9.51 -0.94
N VAL A 160 -3.05 10.08 0.02
CA VAL A 160 -3.71 11.38 -0.11
C VAL A 160 -2.68 12.52 -0.20
N PHE A 161 -1.64 12.50 0.65
CA PHE A 161 -0.60 13.52 0.59
C PHE A 161 0.28 13.39 -0.64
N ASN A 162 0.53 12.16 -1.11
CA ASN A 162 1.24 11.90 -2.36
C ASN A 162 0.47 12.49 -3.57
N GLY A 163 -0.85 12.36 -3.57
CA GLY A 163 -1.72 12.99 -4.58
C GLY A 163 -1.51 14.50 -4.72
N LYS A 164 -1.18 15.21 -3.62
CA LYS A 164 -0.85 16.66 -3.67
C LYS A 164 0.50 16.97 -4.32
N LEU A 165 1.41 16.03 -4.35
CA LEU A 165 2.75 16.21 -4.91
C LEU A 165 2.86 15.71 -6.36
N TYR A 166 1.81 15.07 -6.88
CA TYR A 166 1.76 14.62 -8.27
C TYR A 166 2.03 15.79 -9.22
N GLY A 167 2.92 15.60 -10.18
CA GLY A 167 3.31 16.64 -11.16
C GLY A 167 4.31 17.70 -10.65
N LYS A 168 4.70 17.69 -9.37
CA LYS A 168 5.72 18.63 -8.84
C LYS A 168 7.15 18.26 -9.24
N THR A 169 7.40 17.00 -9.52
CA THR A 169 8.66 16.47 -10.05
C THR A 169 8.38 15.16 -10.80
N SER A 170 9.44 14.52 -11.34
CA SER A 170 9.28 13.21 -11.97
C SER A 170 8.81 12.17 -10.97
N SER A 171 8.01 11.22 -11.43
CA SER A 171 7.52 10.13 -10.59
C SER A 171 8.63 9.28 -10.00
N GLY A 172 9.73 9.09 -10.73
CA GLY A 172 10.91 8.40 -10.21
C GLY A 172 11.52 9.13 -9.00
N ASN A 173 11.58 10.46 -9.05
CA ASN A 173 12.07 11.26 -7.93
C ASN A 173 11.13 11.17 -6.73
N ILE A 174 9.80 11.22 -6.95
CA ILE A 174 8.82 11.05 -5.88
C ILE A 174 9.07 9.73 -5.16
N ILE A 175 9.00 8.60 -5.89
CA ILE A 175 9.14 7.26 -5.32
C ILE A 175 10.50 7.08 -4.63
N PHE A 176 11.59 7.55 -5.25
CA PHE A 176 12.92 7.43 -4.66
C PHE A 176 13.01 8.16 -3.32
N TYR A 177 12.60 9.43 -3.26
CA TYR A 177 12.73 10.22 -2.04
C TYR A 177 11.73 9.82 -0.94
N GLU A 178 10.58 9.27 -1.27
CA GLU A 178 9.66 8.68 -0.29
C GLU A 178 10.26 7.42 0.32
N ILE A 179 10.77 6.50 -0.49
CA ILE A 179 11.40 5.26 0.01
C ILE A 179 12.67 5.59 0.80
N PHE A 180 13.53 6.47 0.29
CA PHE A 180 14.72 6.91 0.99
C PHE A 180 14.38 7.64 2.30
N GLY A 181 13.36 8.52 2.28
CA GLY A 181 12.90 9.26 3.45
C GLY A 181 12.35 8.34 4.53
N GLY A 182 11.57 7.34 4.18
CA GLY A 182 11.09 6.33 5.12
C GLY A 182 12.21 5.50 5.71
N TRP A 183 13.17 5.05 4.90
CA TRP A 183 14.38 4.40 5.38
C TRP A 183 15.14 5.29 6.37
N PHE A 184 15.36 6.57 6.02
CA PHE A 184 16.06 7.52 6.85
C PHE A 184 15.40 7.68 8.23
N VAL A 185 14.06 7.78 8.27
CA VAL A 185 13.31 7.86 9.54
C VAL A 185 13.53 6.62 10.39
N PHE A 186 13.49 5.43 9.83
CA PHE A 186 13.78 4.20 10.57
C PHE A 186 15.24 4.11 11.00
N ALA A 187 16.20 4.59 10.19
CA ALA A 187 17.61 4.69 10.57
C ALA A 187 17.80 5.60 11.78
N VAL A 188 17.12 6.76 11.79
CA VAL A 188 17.14 7.68 12.94
C VAL A 188 16.50 7.03 14.17
N ILE A 189 15.39 6.32 14.04
CA ILE A 189 14.75 5.59 15.16
C ILE A 189 15.74 4.57 15.75
N TYR A 190 16.39 3.75 14.92
CA TYR A 190 17.40 2.77 15.39
C TYR A 190 18.59 3.44 16.07
N LEU A 191 19.06 4.57 15.53
CA LEU A 191 20.16 5.34 16.11
C LEU A 191 19.78 5.89 17.50
N LEU A 192 18.64 6.59 17.60
CA LEU A 192 18.20 7.23 18.85
C LEU A 192 17.78 6.22 19.94
N SER A 193 17.30 5.05 19.54
CA SER A 193 16.97 3.97 20.48
C SER A 193 18.18 3.13 20.93
N GLY A 194 19.38 3.41 20.41
CA GLY A 194 20.58 2.61 20.71
C GLY A 194 20.56 1.19 20.13
N ARG A 195 19.64 0.89 19.21
CA ARG A 195 19.38 -0.46 18.68
C ARG A 195 20.02 -0.73 17.32
N ILE A 196 21.05 0.03 16.94
CA ILE A 196 21.78 -0.21 15.66
C ILE A 196 22.34 -1.62 15.60
N GLY A 197 22.81 -2.17 16.73
CA GLY A 197 23.31 -3.54 16.81
C GLY A 197 22.29 -4.60 16.37
N ASP A 198 21.00 -4.36 16.57
CA ASP A 198 19.93 -5.27 16.16
C ASP A 198 19.86 -5.46 14.64
N LEU A 199 20.44 -4.55 13.86
CA LEU A 199 20.48 -4.63 12.40
C LEU A 199 21.50 -5.68 11.90
N GLY A 200 22.48 -6.09 12.72
CA GLY A 200 23.63 -6.90 12.27
C GLY A 200 23.28 -8.30 11.76
N GLU A 201 22.45 -9.04 12.46
CA GLU A 201 22.23 -10.46 12.18
C GLU A 201 21.04 -10.69 11.25
N ILE A 202 21.31 -11.12 10.01
CA ILE A 202 20.30 -11.54 9.04
C ILE A 202 20.74 -12.86 8.41
N SER A 203 19.86 -13.85 8.39
CA SER A 203 20.13 -15.10 7.68
C SER A 203 20.25 -14.86 6.17
N TYR A 204 21.05 -15.67 5.48
CA TYR A 204 21.16 -15.60 4.01
C TYR A 204 19.80 -15.77 3.32
N ARG A 205 18.90 -16.60 3.89
CA ARG A 205 17.54 -16.77 3.41
C ARG A 205 16.73 -15.48 3.50
N ASP A 206 16.72 -14.83 4.68
CA ASP A 206 16.00 -13.57 4.87
C ASP A 206 16.59 -12.46 4.01
N LEU A 207 17.92 -12.40 3.87
CA LEU A 207 18.57 -11.43 2.99
C LEU A 207 18.11 -11.60 1.53
N ALA A 208 18.09 -12.82 1.01
CA ALA A 208 17.60 -13.10 -0.34
C ALA A 208 16.13 -12.72 -0.51
N LEU A 209 15.26 -13.04 0.47
CA LEU A 209 13.85 -12.68 0.45
C LEU A 209 13.65 -11.16 0.56
N LEU A 210 14.45 -10.45 1.34
CA LEU A 210 14.42 -8.99 1.47
C LEU A 210 14.84 -8.30 0.17
N ILE A 211 15.89 -8.79 -0.50
CA ILE A 211 16.31 -8.28 -1.81
C ILE A 211 15.22 -8.49 -2.85
N LEU A 212 14.62 -9.68 -2.87
CA LEU A 212 13.50 -10.01 -3.76
C LEU A 212 12.28 -9.11 -3.49
N LEU A 213 11.90 -8.94 -2.22
CA LEU A 213 10.81 -8.07 -1.78
C LEU A 213 11.07 -6.61 -2.20
N ALA A 214 12.28 -6.12 -2.00
CA ALA A 214 12.64 -4.73 -2.31
C ALA A 214 12.71 -4.45 -3.81
N SER A 215 13.20 -5.39 -4.61
CA SER A 215 13.38 -5.21 -6.07
C SER A 215 12.10 -5.52 -6.84
N LEU A 216 11.75 -6.82 -6.94
CA LEU A 216 10.65 -7.30 -7.78
C LEU A 216 9.27 -6.93 -7.24
N PHE A 217 9.10 -6.93 -5.92
CA PHE A 217 7.79 -6.72 -5.29
C PHE A 217 7.60 -5.30 -4.72
N THR A 218 8.60 -4.42 -4.83
CA THR A 218 8.51 -3.02 -4.39
C THR A 218 8.96 -2.06 -5.48
N ALA A 219 10.25 -2.00 -5.78
CA ALA A 219 10.80 -0.98 -6.70
C ALA A 219 10.22 -1.09 -8.12
N TYR A 220 10.14 -2.30 -8.66
CA TYR A 220 9.58 -2.53 -10.00
C TYR A 220 8.09 -2.18 -10.09
N PRO A 221 7.18 -2.71 -9.25
CA PRO A 221 5.76 -2.40 -9.36
C PRO A 221 5.44 -0.92 -9.09
N MET A 222 6.11 -0.29 -8.15
CA MET A 222 5.93 1.14 -7.87
C MET A 222 6.34 1.99 -9.06
N PHE A 223 7.48 1.69 -9.68
CA PHE A 223 7.92 2.40 -10.89
C PHE A 223 6.97 2.15 -12.06
N GLU A 224 6.54 0.90 -12.24
CA GLU A 224 5.68 0.50 -13.33
C GLU A 224 4.26 1.08 -13.20
N SER A 225 3.70 1.15 -11.99
CA SER A 225 2.39 1.74 -11.74
C SER A 225 2.29 3.16 -12.26
N VAL A 226 3.36 3.93 -12.06
CA VAL A 226 3.43 5.31 -12.57
C VAL A 226 3.59 5.36 -14.09
N ASN A 227 4.37 4.44 -14.68
CA ASN A 227 4.48 4.37 -16.14
C ASN A 227 3.14 4.03 -16.80
N LEU A 228 2.34 3.20 -16.16
CA LEU A 228 1.03 2.80 -16.66
C LEU A 228 0.02 3.95 -16.67
N MET A 229 0.17 4.97 -15.82
CA MET A 229 -0.70 6.17 -15.83
C MET A 229 -0.65 6.95 -17.15
N LYS A 230 0.30 6.67 -18.04
CA LYS A 230 0.30 7.21 -19.41
C LYS A 230 -0.76 6.57 -20.32
N TYR A 231 -1.23 5.37 -19.97
CA TYR A 231 -2.11 4.55 -20.81
C TYR A 231 -3.45 4.26 -20.14
N ILE A 232 -3.52 4.33 -18.82
CA ILE A 232 -4.71 4.03 -18.01
C ILE A 232 -4.98 5.20 -17.07
N SER A 233 -6.25 5.42 -16.75
CA SER A 233 -6.64 6.46 -15.80
C SER A 233 -6.18 6.11 -14.38
N PRO A 234 -5.88 7.12 -13.53
CA PRO A 234 -5.61 6.90 -12.11
C PRO A 234 -6.72 6.10 -11.42
N PHE A 235 -7.98 6.33 -11.82
CA PHE A 235 -9.12 5.59 -11.33
C PHE A 235 -9.00 4.08 -11.61
N THR A 236 -8.66 3.70 -12.85
CA THR A 236 -8.47 2.28 -13.22
C THR A 236 -7.35 1.65 -12.41
N LEU A 237 -6.25 2.38 -12.17
CA LEU A 237 -5.16 1.93 -11.33
C LEU A 237 -5.67 1.62 -9.90
N ILE A 238 -6.32 2.58 -9.24
CA ILE A 238 -6.81 2.45 -7.86
C ILE A 238 -7.81 1.29 -7.74
N LEU A 239 -8.75 1.19 -8.70
CA LEU A 239 -9.72 0.10 -8.71
C LEU A 239 -9.06 -1.27 -8.80
N THR A 240 -8.02 -1.40 -9.64
CA THR A 240 -7.30 -2.67 -9.79
C THR A 240 -6.43 -2.98 -8.57
N VAL A 241 -5.84 -1.98 -7.92
CA VAL A 241 -5.08 -2.16 -6.66
C VAL A 241 -5.96 -2.75 -5.56
N ASN A 242 -7.25 -2.43 -5.53
CA ASN A 242 -8.19 -3.05 -4.58
C ASN A 242 -8.37 -4.57 -4.75
N LEU A 243 -7.80 -5.19 -5.80
CA LEU A 243 -7.72 -6.64 -5.95
C LEU A 243 -6.54 -7.26 -5.18
N GLU A 244 -5.60 -6.45 -4.70
CA GLU A 244 -4.44 -6.93 -3.92
C GLU A 244 -4.83 -7.83 -2.76
N PRO A 245 -5.80 -7.46 -1.88
CA PRO A 245 -6.24 -8.33 -0.81
C PRO A 245 -6.79 -9.68 -1.31
N ILE A 246 -7.49 -9.68 -2.43
CA ILE A 246 -8.05 -10.91 -2.99
C ILE A 246 -6.92 -11.85 -3.42
N TYR A 247 -5.96 -11.34 -4.21
CA TYR A 247 -4.82 -12.14 -4.64
C TYR A 247 -4.00 -12.65 -3.45
N GLY A 248 -3.74 -11.77 -2.47
CA GLY A 248 -2.93 -12.12 -1.31
C GLY A 248 -3.61 -13.15 -0.39
N ILE A 249 -4.92 -13.06 -0.12
CA ILE A 249 -5.66 -14.02 0.71
C ILE A 249 -5.71 -15.38 0.02
N ILE A 250 -6.01 -15.42 -1.28
CA ILE A 250 -6.02 -16.67 -2.05
C ILE A 250 -4.64 -17.33 -2.03
N LEU A 251 -3.57 -16.58 -2.31
CA LEU A 251 -2.20 -17.08 -2.28
C LEU A 251 -1.81 -17.57 -0.89
N ALA A 252 -2.17 -16.81 0.16
CA ALA A 252 -1.87 -17.18 1.54
C ALA A 252 -2.51 -18.52 1.92
N TYR A 253 -3.77 -18.72 1.55
CA TYR A 253 -4.47 -19.99 1.78
C TYR A 253 -3.76 -21.17 1.11
N PHE A 254 -3.37 -21.04 -0.16
CA PHE A 254 -2.69 -22.13 -0.89
C PHE A 254 -1.26 -22.38 -0.40
N ILE A 255 -0.54 -21.36 0.07
CA ILE A 255 0.87 -21.48 0.47
C ILE A 255 1.00 -21.92 1.94
N PHE A 256 0.14 -21.39 2.82
CA PHE A 256 0.26 -21.61 4.27
C PHE A 256 -0.82 -22.52 4.86
N GLY A 257 -1.83 -22.91 4.07
CA GLY A 257 -2.86 -23.88 4.45
C GLY A 257 -3.60 -23.49 5.73
N GLU A 258 -3.64 -24.43 6.68
CA GLU A 258 -4.42 -24.28 7.93
C GLU A 258 -4.11 -23.02 8.75
N SER A 259 -2.87 -22.48 8.66
CA SER A 259 -2.51 -21.26 9.39
C SER A 259 -3.19 -19.98 8.86
N GLU A 260 -3.82 -20.06 7.70
CA GLU A 260 -4.61 -19.00 7.05
C GLU A 260 -6.10 -19.35 6.96
N GLN A 261 -6.51 -20.51 7.52
CA GLN A 261 -7.93 -20.85 7.60
C GLN A 261 -8.65 -19.92 8.58
N MET A 262 -9.73 -19.34 8.09
CA MET A 262 -10.56 -18.40 8.83
C MET A 262 -11.98 -18.95 8.94
N SER A 263 -12.78 -18.33 9.81
CA SER A 263 -14.19 -18.68 9.94
C SER A 263 -14.99 -18.40 8.68
N VAL A 264 -16.11 -19.07 8.48
CA VAL A 264 -17.04 -18.80 7.36
C VAL A 264 -17.49 -17.33 7.39
N VAL A 265 -17.70 -16.76 8.56
CA VAL A 265 -18.09 -15.36 8.74
C VAL A 265 -17.01 -14.42 8.19
N PHE A 266 -15.72 -14.76 8.41
CA PHE A 266 -14.61 -13.99 7.82
C PHE A 266 -14.70 -13.95 6.30
N TYR A 267 -14.90 -15.10 5.66
CA TYR A 267 -14.98 -15.16 4.18
C TYR A 267 -16.20 -14.41 3.64
N LEU A 268 -17.37 -14.55 4.28
CA LEU A 268 -18.57 -13.81 3.89
C LEU A 268 -18.38 -12.30 4.05
N ALA A 269 -17.82 -11.85 5.17
CA ALA A 269 -17.50 -10.44 5.39
C ALA A 269 -16.50 -9.91 4.36
N SER A 270 -15.47 -10.70 4.01
CA SER A 270 -14.49 -10.34 2.98
C SER A 270 -15.13 -10.18 1.61
N VAL A 271 -16.06 -11.06 1.23
CA VAL A 271 -16.82 -10.94 -0.03
C VAL A 271 -17.65 -9.65 -0.04
N VAL A 272 -18.36 -9.34 1.06
CA VAL A 272 -19.13 -8.10 1.19
C VAL A 272 -18.23 -6.86 1.07
N MET A 273 -17.05 -6.87 1.71
CA MET A 273 -16.09 -5.77 1.59
C MET A 273 -15.63 -5.57 0.15
N VAL A 274 -15.30 -6.65 -0.56
CA VAL A 274 -14.91 -6.58 -1.98
C VAL A 274 -16.04 -6.02 -2.83
N LEU A 275 -17.27 -6.47 -2.64
CA LEU A 275 -18.44 -5.96 -3.36
C LEU A 275 -18.67 -4.47 -3.08
N ALA A 276 -18.51 -4.02 -1.84
CA ALA A 276 -18.60 -2.60 -1.47
C ALA A 276 -17.52 -1.76 -2.17
N ILE A 277 -16.27 -2.23 -2.22
CA ILE A 277 -15.16 -1.55 -2.91
C ILE A 277 -15.45 -1.44 -4.42
N VAL A 278 -15.88 -2.52 -5.05
CA VAL A 278 -16.20 -2.56 -6.49
C VAL A 278 -17.38 -1.64 -6.79
N ALA A 279 -18.45 -1.68 -5.99
CA ALA A 279 -19.60 -0.80 -6.12
C ALA A 279 -19.20 0.68 -6.00
N ASN A 280 -18.37 1.01 -5.00
CA ASN A 280 -17.84 2.36 -4.82
C ASN A 280 -17.05 2.82 -6.07
N GLY A 281 -16.19 1.96 -6.60
CA GLY A 281 -15.45 2.21 -7.82
C GLY A 281 -16.35 2.48 -9.03
N ILE A 282 -17.40 1.69 -9.22
CA ILE A 282 -18.37 1.88 -10.32
C ILE A 282 -19.13 3.21 -10.17
N ILE A 283 -19.57 3.55 -8.96
CA ILE A 283 -20.27 4.81 -8.66
C ILE A 283 -19.37 6.01 -8.99
N LYS A 284 -18.11 6.00 -8.54
CA LYS A 284 -17.12 7.05 -8.84
C LYS A 284 -16.90 7.21 -10.36
N SER A 285 -16.74 6.10 -11.06
CA SER A 285 -16.55 6.11 -12.51
C SER A 285 -17.74 6.74 -13.26
N ARG A 286 -18.96 6.36 -12.87
CA ARG A 286 -20.19 6.91 -13.47
C ARG A 286 -20.34 8.41 -13.20
N LYS A 287 -20.02 8.87 -11.95
CA LYS A 287 -20.04 10.30 -11.61
C LYS A 287 -19.02 11.10 -12.43
N ALA A 288 -17.79 10.60 -12.55
CA ALA A 288 -16.74 11.25 -13.36
C ALA A 288 -17.13 11.34 -14.84
N ALA A 289 -17.70 10.27 -15.42
CA ALA A 289 -18.16 10.25 -16.80
C ALA A 289 -19.34 11.23 -17.06
N LYS A 290 -20.22 11.44 -16.09
CA LYS A 290 -21.29 12.45 -16.19
C LYS A 290 -20.75 13.87 -16.21
N LEU A 291 -19.78 14.17 -15.33
CA LEU A 291 -19.16 15.51 -15.28
C LEU A 291 -18.43 15.88 -16.57
N MET A 292 -17.79 14.91 -17.24
CA MET A 292 -17.13 15.14 -18.53
C MET A 292 -18.10 15.33 -19.70
N LYS A 293 -19.36 14.89 -19.57
CA LYS A 293 -20.40 15.02 -20.61
C LYS A 293 -21.25 16.29 -20.48
N THR A 294 -21.22 16.99 -19.35
CA THR A 294 -21.91 18.27 -19.16
C THR A 294 -21.03 19.37 -19.76
N PRO A 295 -21.40 20.01 -20.89
CA PRO A 295 -20.66 21.14 -21.41
C PRO A 295 -20.64 22.23 -20.35
N THR A 296 -19.46 22.76 -20.03
CA THR A 296 -19.37 24.05 -19.32
C THR A 296 -20.19 25.06 -20.12
N ALA A 297 -21.36 25.39 -19.61
CA ALA A 297 -22.09 26.57 -20.13
C ALA A 297 -21.15 27.76 -19.92
N ALA A 298 -20.73 28.33 -21.06
CA ALA A 298 -19.87 29.49 -21.16
C ALA A 298 -20.57 30.74 -20.59
#